data_a80a9200247e11988f42834a9edd8f4f
#
_entry.id   a80a9200247e11988f42834a9edd8f4f
#
_cell.length_a   1.000
_cell.length_b   1.000
_cell.length_c   1.000
_cell.angle_alpha   90.00
_cell.angle_beta   90.00
_cell.angle_gamma   90.00
#
_symmetry.space_group_name_H-M   'P 1'
#
loop_
_entity.id
_entity.type
_entity.pdbx_description
1 polymer ?
#
loop_
_entity_poly.entity_id
_entity_poly.type
_entity_poly.pdbx_seq_one_letter_code
_entity_poly.pdbx_strand_id
1 'polypeptide(L)'
;MNDMSVSRSDQAHFQRHVNGEDALLEALRAIWTPHRQRDLEVRYELGVLLNQKLGSPAVRQSYGQGTIQRVSRELDLDKSDISRMRRFADQFKSFEAFQRSEPNATSWHKVRQLVTRDKTSKRAPDSRALWGVQRSVQSSIRALSHDLPTSGRMADEVRSALRNLFRLAHERLGFEIADQTQRVDA
;
A
#
# COMPACT_ATOMS: atom_id res chain seq x y z
N MET A 1 10.88 -57.06 -15.43
CA MET A 1 10.36 -55.95 -16.23
C MET A 1 8.86 -56.14 -16.30
N ASN A 2 8.12 -55.39 -15.43
CA ASN A 2 6.64 -55.41 -15.42
C ASN A 2 6.15 -54.27 -16.29
N ASP A 3 5.66 -54.64 -17.46
CA ASP A 3 5.00 -53.72 -18.40
C ASP A 3 3.57 -53.48 -17.88
N MET A 4 3.35 -52.37 -17.19
CA MET A 4 2.02 -51.92 -16.77
C MET A 4 1.30 -51.30 -17.99
N SER A 5 0.66 -52.14 -18.76
CA SER A 5 -0.25 -51.68 -19.83
C SER A 5 -1.50 -51.06 -19.21
N VAL A 6 -1.52 -49.75 -19.12
CA VAL A 6 -2.72 -48.98 -18.73
C VAL A 6 -3.83 -49.27 -19.74
N SER A 7 -4.97 -49.75 -19.24
CA SER A 7 -6.08 -50.18 -20.07
C SER A 7 -6.67 -49.01 -20.87
N ARG A 8 -6.99 -49.21 -22.15
CA ARG A 8 -7.66 -48.21 -23.02
C ARG A 8 -8.95 -47.63 -22.41
N SER A 9 -9.64 -48.42 -21.59
CA SER A 9 -10.84 -48.01 -20.86
C SER A 9 -10.56 -46.95 -19.81
N ASP A 10 -9.43 -47.05 -19.08
CA ASP A 10 -9.05 -46.09 -18.06
C ASP A 10 -8.64 -44.74 -18.65
N GLN A 11 -7.97 -44.75 -19.80
CA GLN A 11 -7.65 -43.55 -20.56
C GLN A 11 -8.90 -42.85 -21.10
N ALA A 12 -9.89 -43.56 -21.60
CA ALA A 12 -11.14 -43.00 -22.11
C ALA A 12 -12.04 -42.42 -20.98
N HIS A 13 -11.98 -43.02 -19.80
CA HIS A 13 -12.70 -42.50 -18.62
C HIS A 13 -12.03 -41.26 -18.08
N PHE A 14 -10.71 -41.22 -18.00
CA PHE A 14 -9.93 -40.05 -17.58
C PHE A 14 -10.16 -38.88 -18.56
N GLN A 15 -10.12 -39.13 -19.87
CA GLN A 15 -10.33 -38.10 -20.88
C GLN A 15 -11.74 -37.52 -20.87
N ARG A 16 -12.78 -38.30 -20.56
CA ARG A 16 -14.16 -37.80 -20.38
C ARG A 16 -14.33 -36.93 -19.14
N HIS A 17 -13.63 -37.25 -18.03
CA HIS A 17 -13.64 -36.45 -16.83
C HIS A 17 -12.97 -35.10 -17.04
N VAL A 18 -11.80 -35.08 -17.66
CA VAL A 18 -11.06 -33.84 -17.99
C VAL A 18 -11.88 -32.94 -18.91
N ASN A 19 -12.51 -33.50 -19.94
CA ASN A 19 -13.38 -32.70 -20.85
C ASN A 19 -14.62 -32.11 -20.13
N GLY A 20 -15.16 -32.80 -19.13
CA GLY A 20 -16.28 -32.31 -18.34
C GLY A 20 -15.89 -31.16 -17.40
N GLU A 21 -14.73 -31.25 -16.80
CA GLU A 21 -14.19 -30.19 -15.92
C GLU A 21 -13.79 -28.95 -16.72
N ASP A 22 -13.16 -29.12 -17.87
CA ASP A 22 -12.80 -27.99 -18.75
C ASP A 22 -14.06 -27.25 -19.27
N ALA A 23 -15.10 -27.98 -19.66
CA ALA A 23 -16.37 -27.38 -20.06
C ALA A 23 -17.04 -26.62 -18.91
N LEU A 24 -17.00 -27.16 -17.68
CA LEU A 24 -17.50 -26.46 -16.51
C LEU A 24 -16.69 -25.20 -16.22
N LEU A 25 -15.37 -25.27 -16.26
CA LEU A 25 -14.48 -24.12 -16.04
C LEU A 25 -14.73 -23.01 -17.08
N GLU A 26 -14.93 -23.38 -18.34
CA GLU A 26 -15.26 -22.44 -19.40
C GLU A 26 -16.62 -21.75 -19.17
N ALA A 27 -17.64 -22.50 -18.79
CA ALA A 27 -18.95 -21.96 -18.45
C ALA A 27 -18.86 -21.00 -17.25
N LEU A 28 -18.09 -21.36 -16.21
CA LEU A 28 -17.88 -20.50 -15.05
C LEU A 28 -17.12 -19.22 -15.43
N ARG A 29 -16.11 -19.31 -16.28
CA ARG A 29 -15.37 -18.15 -16.80
C ARG A 29 -16.26 -17.21 -17.59
N ALA A 30 -17.14 -17.75 -18.45
CA ALA A 30 -18.05 -16.97 -19.24
C ALA A 30 -19.02 -16.12 -18.39
N ILE A 31 -19.45 -16.62 -17.24
CA ILE A 31 -20.29 -15.88 -16.29
C ILE A 31 -19.45 -14.89 -15.46
N TRP A 32 -18.29 -15.35 -14.94
CA TRP A 32 -17.52 -14.59 -13.96
C TRP A 32 -16.72 -13.43 -14.55
N THR A 33 -16.19 -13.59 -15.78
CA THR A 33 -15.34 -12.56 -16.41
C THR A 33 -16.09 -11.24 -16.65
N PRO A 34 -17.29 -11.23 -17.26
CA PRO A 34 -18.07 -10.00 -17.43
C PRO A 34 -18.42 -9.33 -16.10
N HIS A 35 -18.76 -10.11 -15.07
CA HIS A 35 -19.07 -9.58 -13.75
C HIS A 35 -17.86 -8.85 -13.15
N ARG A 36 -16.67 -9.44 -13.21
CA ARG A 36 -15.45 -8.81 -12.71
C ARG A 36 -15.09 -7.54 -13.46
N GLN A 37 -15.27 -7.53 -14.76
CA GLN A 37 -15.04 -6.36 -15.60
C GLN A 37 -15.99 -5.22 -15.21
N ARG A 38 -17.28 -5.53 -15.04
CA ARG A 38 -18.27 -4.54 -14.59
C ARG A 38 -18.00 -4.01 -13.20
N ASP A 39 -17.56 -4.85 -12.24
CA ASP A 39 -17.13 -4.39 -10.91
C ASP A 39 -15.98 -3.37 -10.99
N LEU A 40 -14.98 -3.61 -11.85
CA LEU A 40 -13.87 -2.68 -12.03
C LEU A 40 -14.33 -1.36 -12.66
N GLU A 41 -15.21 -1.40 -13.64
CA GLU A 41 -15.77 -0.23 -14.30
C GLU A 41 -16.56 0.65 -13.32
N VAL A 42 -17.45 0.04 -12.53
CA VAL A 42 -18.21 0.75 -11.48
C VAL A 42 -17.27 1.41 -10.45
N ARG A 43 -16.21 0.72 -10.04
CA ARG A 43 -15.22 1.30 -9.12
C ARG A 43 -14.45 2.46 -9.73
N TYR A 44 -14.16 2.40 -11.02
CA TYR A 44 -13.55 3.50 -11.76
C TYR A 44 -14.49 4.71 -11.81
N GLU A 45 -15.76 4.52 -12.21
CA GLU A 45 -16.79 5.55 -12.27
C GLU A 45 -17.02 6.23 -10.91
N LEU A 46 -17.12 5.45 -9.82
CA LEU A 46 -17.18 5.98 -8.45
C LEU A 46 -15.96 6.85 -8.12
N GLY A 47 -14.77 6.42 -8.52
CA GLY A 47 -13.54 7.18 -8.35
C GLY A 47 -13.59 8.52 -9.12
N VAL A 48 -14.07 8.52 -10.36
CA VAL A 48 -14.25 9.73 -11.19
C VAL A 48 -15.21 10.70 -10.53
N LEU A 49 -16.40 10.24 -10.15
CA LEU A 49 -17.42 11.08 -9.48
C LEU A 49 -16.91 11.71 -8.19
N LEU A 50 -16.18 10.92 -7.39
CA LEU A 50 -15.57 11.41 -6.16
C LEU A 50 -14.48 12.44 -6.43
N ASN A 51 -13.68 12.27 -7.47
CA ASN A 51 -12.64 13.23 -7.84
C ASN A 51 -13.23 14.54 -8.40
N GLN A 52 -14.30 14.45 -9.17
CA GLN A 52 -15.05 15.64 -9.63
C GLN A 52 -15.59 16.45 -8.46
N LYS A 53 -16.10 15.79 -7.41
CA LYS A 53 -16.69 16.48 -6.24
C LYS A 53 -15.65 16.95 -5.22
N LEU A 54 -14.58 16.19 -5.01
CA LEU A 54 -13.62 16.39 -3.93
C LEU A 54 -12.24 16.89 -4.43
N GLY A 55 -12.05 17.03 -5.75
CA GLY A 55 -10.75 17.34 -6.35
C GLY A 55 -9.81 16.15 -6.41
N SER A 56 -8.55 16.38 -6.80
CA SER A 56 -7.54 15.31 -6.90
C SER A 56 -7.27 14.63 -5.57
N PRO A 57 -7.08 13.30 -5.55
CA PRO A 57 -6.72 12.54 -4.35
C PRO A 57 -5.32 12.90 -3.80
N ALA A 58 -4.49 13.60 -4.57
CA ALA A 58 -3.19 14.11 -4.13
C ALA A 58 -3.31 15.31 -3.19
N VAL A 59 -4.40 16.07 -3.30
CA VAL A 59 -4.65 17.25 -2.46
C VAL A 59 -5.28 16.81 -1.14
N ARG A 60 -4.68 17.26 -0.03
CA ARG A 60 -5.24 16.99 1.30
C ARG A 60 -6.57 17.73 1.45
N GLN A 61 -7.64 17.00 1.70
CA GLN A 61 -8.94 17.61 1.97
C GLN A 61 -8.94 18.38 3.29
N SER A 62 -9.68 19.48 3.32
CA SER A 62 -9.89 20.24 4.56
C SER A 62 -10.52 19.36 5.63
N TYR A 63 -10.01 19.53 6.85
CA TYR A 63 -10.50 18.78 8.01
C TYR A 63 -11.98 19.09 8.25
N GLY A 64 -12.82 18.07 8.38
CA GLY A 64 -14.22 18.25 8.80
C GLY A 64 -15.29 17.93 7.75
N GLN A 65 -14.99 17.83 6.48
CA GLN A 65 -16.04 17.56 5.47
C GLN A 65 -16.67 16.15 5.54
N GLY A 66 -16.00 15.18 6.16
CA GLY A 66 -16.55 13.85 6.44
C GLY A 66 -17.14 13.08 5.24
N THR A 67 -17.02 13.61 4.00
CA THR A 67 -17.69 13.09 2.81
C THR A 67 -17.31 11.64 2.53
N ILE A 68 -16.01 11.29 2.61
CA ILE A 68 -15.55 9.91 2.41
C ILE A 68 -16.15 8.99 3.49
N GLN A 69 -16.33 9.48 4.72
CA GLN A 69 -16.94 8.71 5.79
C GLN A 69 -18.44 8.50 5.58
N ARG A 70 -19.14 9.49 5.02
CA ARG A 70 -20.56 9.36 4.66
C ARG A 70 -20.74 8.37 3.53
N VAL A 71 -19.94 8.50 2.45
CA VAL A 71 -19.94 7.56 1.31
C VAL A 71 -19.61 6.14 1.76
N SER A 72 -18.62 5.97 2.65
CA SER A 72 -18.25 4.67 3.21
C SER A 72 -19.42 3.98 3.93
N ARG A 73 -20.19 4.75 4.72
CA ARG A 73 -21.38 4.21 5.42
C ARG A 73 -22.55 3.92 4.49
N GLU A 74 -22.78 4.82 3.53
CA GLU A 74 -23.90 4.70 2.60
C GLU A 74 -23.76 3.53 1.63
N LEU A 75 -22.54 3.29 1.14
CA LEU A 75 -22.24 2.25 0.17
C LEU A 75 -21.68 0.96 0.81
N ASP A 76 -21.55 0.91 2.13
CA ASP A 76 -20.92 -0.19 2.87
C ASP A 76 -19.52 -0.55 2.28
N LEU A 77 -18.72 0.47 2.00
CA LEU A 77 -17.38 0.33 1.43
C LEU A 77 -16.31 0.85 2.40
N ASP A 78 -15.18 0.15 2.47
CA ASP A 78 -14.03 0.60 3.24
C ASP A 78 -13.50 1.96 2.75
N LYS A 79 -13.23 2.90 3.66
CA LYS A 79 -12.60 4.21 3.35
C LYS A 79 -11.29 4.05 2.58
N SER A 80 -10.55 2.99 2.86
CA SER A 80 -9.32 2.67 2.15
C SER A 80 -9.57 2.28 0.70
N ASP A 81 -10.67 1.57 0.41
CA ASP A 81 -11.05 1.20 -0.95
C ASP A 81 -11.60 2.41 -1.73
N ILE A 82 -12.42 3.25 -1.11
CA ILE A 82 -12.85 4.53 -1.70
C ILE A 82 -11.64 5.39 -2.07
N SER A 83 -10.65 5.49 -1.19
CA SER A 83 -9.41 6.23 -1.47
C SER A 83 -8.59 5.62 -2.62
N ARG A 84 -8.63 4.29 -2.79
CA ARG A 84 -7.98 3.60 -3.91
C ARG A 84 -8.75 3.78 -5.22
N MET A 85 -10.08 3.75 -5.20
CA MET A 85 -10.92 4.04 -6.36
C MET A 85 -10.66 5.45 -6.90
N ARG A 86 -10.54 6.44 -6.03
CA ARG A 86 -10.17 7.81 -6.40
C ARG A 86 -8.81 7.88 -7.10
N ARG A 87 -7.80 7.18 -6.57
CA ARG A 87 -6.48 7.12 -7.20
C ARG A 87 -6.49 6.35 -8.51
N PHE A 88 -7.27 5.29 -8.60
CA PHE A 88 -7.46 4.53 -9.83
C PHE A 88 -8.00 5.44 -10.95
N ALA A 89 -9.03 6.22 -10.66
CA ALA A 89 -9.57 7.19 -11.60
C ALA A 89 -8.65 8.40 -11.89
N ASP A 90 -7.76 8.76 -10.97
CA ASP A 90 -6.77 9.84 -11.15
C ASP A 90 -5.58 9.39 -12.03
N GLN A 91 -5.23 8.09 -11.96
CA GLN A 91 -4.09 7.51 -12.66
C GLN A 91 -4.39 7.25 -14.15
N PHE A 92 -5.60 6.91 -14.50
CA PHE A 92 -6.01 6.56 -15.86
C PHE A 92 -7.06 7.54 -16.39
N LYS A 93 -6.86 8.03 -17.62
CA LYS A 93 -7.76 9.02 -18.25
C LYS A 93 -9.17 8.46 -18.57
N SER A 94 -9.25 7.16 -18.82
CA SER A 94 -10.51 6.45 -19.03
C SER A 94 -10.35 4.98 -18.62
N PHE A 95 -11.48 4.27 -18.47
CA PHE A 95 -11.46 2.84 -18.17
C PHE A 95 -10.87 2.02 -19.32
N GLU A 96 -11.13 2.41 -20.58
CA GLU A 96 -10.55 1.77 -21.77
C GLU A 96 -9.01 2.00 -21.83
N ALA A 97 -8.53 3.17 -21.40
CA ALA A 97 -7.09 3.44 -21.31
C ALA A 97 -6.43 2.53 -20.28
N PHE A 98 -7.08 2.29 -19.14
CA PHE A 98 -6.64 1.31 -18.15
C PHE A 98 -6.60 -0.11 -18.74
N GLN A 99 -7.67 -0.56 -19.38
CA GLN A 99 -7.73 -1.92 -19.98
C GLN A 99 -6.64 -2.16 -21.01
N ARG A 100 -6.28 -1.14 -21.79
CA ARG A 100 -5.21 -1.23 -22.79
C ARG A 100 -3.82 -1.24 -22.15
N SER A 101 -3.60 -0.45 -21.11
CA SER A 101 -2.29 -0.38 -20.45
C SER A 101 -2.01 -1.55 -19.51
N GLU A 102 -3.05 -2.08 -18.88
CA GLU A 102 -2.96 -3.10 -17.84
C GLU A 102 -3.90 -4.31 -18.12
N PRO A 103 -3.75 -5.02 -19.25
CA PRO A 103 -4.66 -6.08 -19.67
C PRO A 103 -4.73 -7.24 -18.68
N ASN A 104 -3.70 -7.42 -17.88
CA ASN A 104 -3.62 -8.46 -16.85
C ASN A 104 -4.30 -8.08 -15.53
N ALA A 105 -4.70 -6.83 -15.35
CA ALA A 105 -5.33 -6.34 -14.13
C ALA A 105 -6.85 -6.57 -14.12
N THR A 106 -7.27 -7.81 -14.24
CA THR A 106 -8.67 -8.25 -14.39
C THR A 106 -9.46 -8.33 -13.07
N SER A 107 -8.92 -7.84 -11.94
CA SER A 107 -9.61 -7.89 -10.64
C SER A 107 -9.26 -6.69 -9.77
N TRP A 108 -10.19 -6.31 -8.89
CA TRP A 108 -9.95 -5.23 -7.93
C TRP A 108 -8.69 -5.44 -7.08
N HIS A 109 -8.41 -6.70 -6.69
CA HIS A 109 -7.19 -7.02 -5.97
C HIS A 109 -5.92 -6.61 -6.74
N LYS A 110 -5.84 -6.91 -8.04
CA LYS A 110 -4.71 -6.52 -8.90
C LYS A 110 -4.63 -5.01 -9.07
N VAL A 111 -5.77 -4.33 -9.29
CA VAL A 111 -5.82 -2.86 -9.37
C VAL A 111 -5.34 -2.21 -8.08
N ARG A 112 -5.75 -2.73 -6.92
CA ARG A 112 -5.26 -2.25 -5.61
C ARG A 112 -3.74 -2.32 -5.49
N GLN A 113 -3.11 -3.36 -6.01
CA GLN A 113 -1.65 -3.49 -6.01
C GLN A 113 -0.99 -2.45 -6.91
N LEU A 114 -1.52 -2.19 -8.11
CA LEU A 114 -1.01 -1.18 -9.03
C LEU A 114 -1.08 0.22 -8.41
N VAL A 115 -2.24 0.63 -7.95
CA VAL A 115 -2.48 1.95 -7.33
C VAL A 115 -1.64 2.17 -6.06
N THR A 116 -1.25 1.09 -5.36
CA THR A 116 -0.40 1.18 -4.18
C THR A 116 1.09 1.23 -4.55
N ARG A 117 1.51 0.57 -5.62
CA ARG A 117 2.90 0.54 -6.10
C ARG A 117 3.44 1.92 -6.46
N ASP A 118 2.63 2.78 -7.08
CA ASP A 118 3.05 4.12 -7.49
C ASP A 118 3.53 5.00 -6.32
N LYS A 119 3.00 4.79 -5.11
CA LYS A 119 3.50 5.49 -3.92
C LYS A 119 4.90 5.06 -3.50
N THR A 120 5.28 3.81 -3.80
CA THR A 120 6.60 3.29 -3.43
C THR A 120 7.67 3.59 -4.47
N SER A 121 7.27 3.77 -5.75
CA SER A 121 8.17 4.05 -6.85
C SER A 121 8.66 5.50 -6.88
N LYS A 122 7.84 6.47 -6.44
CA LYS A 122 8.18 7.91 -6.49
C LYS A 122 9.01 8.42 -5.32
N ARG A 123 9.18 7.64 -4.25
CA ARG A 123 10.13 7.98 -3.18
C ARG A 123 11.47 7.34 -3.51
N ALA A 124 12.45 8.18 -3.83
CA ALA A 124 13.84 7.76 -3.93
C ALA A 124 14.20 6.89 -2.70
N PRO A 125 14.99 5.81 -2.88
CA PRO A 125 15.37 4.92 -1.78
C PRO A 125 15.96 5.69 -0.58
N ASP A 126 16.71 6.75 -0.86
CA ASP A 126 17.32 7.62 0.16
C ASP A 126 16.28 8.36 1.01
N SER A 127 15.16 8.80 0.42
CA SER A 127 14.10 9.50 1.17
C SER A 127 13.35 8.58 2.13
N ARG A 128 13.29 7.27 1.85
CA ARG A 128 12.62 6.29 2.73
C ARG A 128 13.47 6.03 3.98
N ALA A 129 14.78 5.90 3.81
CA ALA A 129 15.71 5.75 4.91
C ALA A 129 15.70 6.99 5.82
N LEU A 130 15.79 8.19 5.24
CA LEU A 130 15.73 9.46 5.96
C LEU A 130 14.39 9.63 6.71
N TRP A 131 13.27 9.22 6.12
CA TRP A 131 11.97 9.29 6.80
C TRP A 131 11.86 8.29 7.97
N GLY A 132 12.48 7.13 7.85
CA GLY A 132 12.62 6.16 8.94
C GLY A 132 13.42 6.75 10.10
N VAL A 133 14.55 7.35 9.80
CA VAL A 133 15.40 8.06 10.79
C VAL A 133 14.64 9.20 11.45
N GLN A 134 13.99 10.08 10.69
CA GLN A 134 13.19 11.19 11.21
C GLN A 134 12.11 10.71 12.19
N ARG A 135 11.36 9.67 11.82
CA ARG A 135 10.31 9.11 12.70
C ARG A 135 10.90 8.54 13.99
N SER A 136 12.03 7.83 13.90
CA SER A 136 12.71 7.25 15.04
C SER A 136 13.22 8.34 16.00
N VAL A 137 13.85 9.38 15.46
CA VAL A 137 14.32 10.54 16.24
C VAL A 137 13.14 11.25 16.92
N GLN A 138 12.04 11.52 16.24
CA GLN A 138 10.86 12.13 16.85
C GLN A 138 10.24 11.27 17.95
N SER A 139 10.25 9.95 17.79
CA SER A 139 9.79 9.02 18.83
C SER A 139 10.72 9.06 20.05
N SER A 140 12.02 9.11 19.83
CA SER A 140 13.02 9.21 20.90
C SER A 140 12.93 10.55 21.65
N ILE A 141 12.72 11.67 20.93
CA ILE A 141 12.51 12.99 21.55
C ILE A 141 11.26 12.95 22.46
N ARG A 142 10.14 12.38 21.99
CA ARG A 142 8.95 12.25 22.83
C ARG A 142 9.19 11.40 24.08
N ALA A 143 9.88 10.27 23.93
CA ALA A 143 10.21 9.41 25.07
C ALA A 143 11.11 10.13 26.09
N LEU A 144 12.10 10.92 25.64
CA LEU A 144 13.00 11.69 26.48
C LEU A 144 12.34 12.93 27.12
N SER A 145 11.18 13.38 26.59
CA SER A 145 10.40 14.49 27.19
C SER A 145 9.60 14.06 28.43
N HIS A 146 9.54 12.78 28.74
CA HIS A 146 8.96 12.28 29.99
C HIS A 146 10.05 12.17 31.07
N ASP A 147 9.65 12.25 32.34
CA ASP A 147 10.55 12.06 33.47
C ASP A 147 11.12 10.64 33.45
N LEU A 148 12.34 10.54 32.98
CA LEU A 148 13.11 9.29 32.93
C LEU A 148 14.07 9.23 34.10
N PRO A 149 14.34 8.05 34.68
CA PRO A 149 15.36 7.90 35.70
C PRO A 149 16.73 8.28 35.10
N THR A 150 17.42 9.22 35.75
CA THR A 150 18.71 9.75 35.28
C THR A 150 19.92 8.86 35.66
N SER A 151 19.68 7.81 36.45
CA SER A 151 20.71 6.90 36.95
C SER A 151 20.31 5.43 36.73
N GLY A 152 21.32 4.56 36.67
CA GLY A 152 21.14 3.13 36.51
C GLY A 152 21.56 2.61 35.12
N ARG A 153 21.73 1.30 35.00
CA ARG A 153 22.24 0.61 33.80
C ARG A 153 21.48 1.01 32.52
N MET A 154 20.14 1.12 32.58
CA MET A 154 19.32 1.53 31.45
C MET A 154 19.63 2.96 31.02
N ALA A 155 19.84 3.89 31.96
CA ALA A 155 20.18 5.26 31.64
C ALA A 155 21.56 5.34 30.95
N ASP A 156 22.51 4.51 31.34
CA ASP A 156 23.83 4.46 30.72
C ASP A 156 23.80 3.86 29.32
N GLU A 157 22.97 2.84 29.09
CA GLU A 157 22.73 2.26 27.77
C GLU A 157 22.09 3.30 26.82
N VAL A 158 21.10 4.08 27.29
CA VAL A 158 20.47 5.15 26.49
C VAL A 158 21.47 6.25 26.16
N ARG A 159 22.30 6.70 27.13
CA ARG A 159 23.37 7.69 26.90
C ARG A 159 24.38 7.21 25.86
N SER A 160 24.74 5.93 25.90
CA SER A 160 25.67 5.32 24.95
C SER A 160 25.04 5.29 23.53
N ALA A 161 23.77 4.89 23.42
CA ALA A 161 23.06 4.87 22.15
C ALA A 161 22.92 6.28 21.54
N LEU A 162 22.61 7.29 22.36
CA LEU A 162 22.55 8.69 21.92
C LEU A 162 23.90 9.19 21.42
N ARG A 163 24.99 8.92 22.15
CA ARG A 163 26.35 9.28 21.69
C ARG A 163 26.67 8.67 20.33
N ASN A 164 26.35 7.41 20.12
CA ASN A 164 26.55 6.74 18.84
C ASN A 164 25.69 7.37 17.74
N LEU A 165 24.43 7.69 18.02
CA LEU A 165 23.54 8.37 17.06
C LEU A 165 24.11 9.73 16.65
N PHE A 166 24.57 10.54 17.60
CA PHE A 166 25.18 11.85 17.32
C PHE A 166 26.45 11.71 16.47
N ARG A 167 27.32 10.75 16.78
CA ARG A 167 28.54 10.50 16.00
C ARG A 167 28.17 10.15 14.54
N LEU A 168 27.21 9.23 14.32
CA LEU A 168 26.76 8.87 12.99
C LEU A 168 26.07 10.03 12.25
N ALA A 169 25.30 10.86 12.96
CA ALA A 169 24.69 12.05 12.38
C ALA A 169 25.75 13.07 11.94
N HIS A 170 26.78 13.29 12.74
CA HIS A 170 27.91 14.15 12.37
C HIS A 170 28.64 13.61 11.13
N GLU A 171 29.03 12.33 11.14
CA GLU A 171 29.76 11.70 10.03
C GLU A 171 28.99 11.64 8.71
N ARG A 172 27.67 11.40 8.76
CA ARG A 172 26.85 11.15 7.56
C ARG A 172 26.07 12.36 7.05
N LEU A 173 25.73 13.29 7.93
CA LEU A 173 24.86 14.43 7.62
C LEU A 173 25.54 15.78 7.84
N GLY A 174 26.80 15.81 8.29
CA GLY A 174 27.52 17.05 8.65
C GLY A 174 26.85 17.81 9.81
N PHE A 175 26.15 17.11 10.69
CA PHE A 175 25.41 17.73 11.79
C PHE A 175 26.37 18.13 12.90
N GLU A 176 26.42 19.42 13.21
CA GLU A 176 27.19 19.98 14.32
C GLU A 176 26.24 20.40 15.44
N ILE A 177 26.58 20.03 16.69
CA ILE A 177 25.85 20.52 17.85
C ILE A 177 26.54 21.82 18.25
N ALA A 178 25.86 22.95 18.09
CA ALA A 178 26.27 24.19 18.70
C ALA A 178 26.17 24.03 20.24
N ASP A 179 27.30 24.10 20.91
CA ASP A 179 27.34 23.97 22.37
C ASP A 179 26.67 25.21 22.98
N GLN A 180 25.38 25.07 23.37
CA GLN A 180 24.63 26.16 24.01
C GLN A 180 24.94 26.32 25.52
N THR A 181 25.94 25.61 26.03
CA THR A 181 26.28 25.60 27.47
C THR A 181 26.99 26.89 27.94
N GLN A 182 27.31 27.87 27.08
CA GLN A 182 28.01 29.09 27.46
C GLN A 182 27.13 30.34 27.71
N ARG A 183 25.83 30.19 27.92
CA ARG A 183 24.94 31.36 28.15
C ARG A 183 24.10 31.29 29.40
N VAL A 184 24.65 30.87 30.52
CA VAL A 184 23.96 30.92 31.83
C VAL A 184 24.88 31.54 32.92
N ASP A 185 25.85 32.34 32.56
CA ASP A 185 26.60 33.14 33.56
C ASP A 185 26.88 34.52 32.95
N ALA A 186 25.86 35.43 33.01
CA ALA A 186 26.02 36.87 32.89
C ALA A 186 24.84 37.56 33.54
#